data_4b46a405817872303f2bed4cc6995743
#
_entry.id   4b46a405817872303f2bed4cc6995743
#
_cell.length_a   1.000
_cell.length_b   1.000
_cell.length_c   1.000
_cell.angle_alpha   90.00
_cell.angle_beta   90.00
_cell.angle_gamma   90.00
#
_symmetry.space_group_name_H-M   'P 1'
#
loop_
_entity.id
_entity.type
_entity.pdbx_description
1 polymer ?
#
loop_
_entity_poly.entity_id
_entity_poly.type
_entity_poly.pdbx_seq_one_letter_code
_entity_poly.pdbx_strand_id
1 'polypeptide(L)' 'MRPRSDILNDFEAAVLAALAQSPEKTVLAADLVREFRPRASRSSCIARLEAMERRGRVRTSRFAGRILVHLPEEE' A
#
# COMPACT_ATOMS: atom_id res chain seq x y z
N MET A 1 10.57 18.38 11.34
CA MET A 1 9.59 17.90 10.36
C MET A 1 10.21 16.83 9.49
N ARG A 2 9.52 15.71 9.31
CA ARG A 2 10.05 14.61 8.51
C ARG A 2 9.84 14.89 7.02
N PRO A 3 10.80 14.55 6.16
CA PRO A 3 10.59 14.67 4.71
C PRO A 3 9.46 13.76 4.24
N ARG A 4 8.85 14.15 3.12
CA ARG A 4 7.76 13.38 2.52
C ARG A 4 8.18 11.94 2.19
N SER A 5 9.43 11.76 1.74
CA SER A 5 9.93 10.43 1.39
C SER A 5 9.97 9.50 2.60
N ASP A 6 10.24 10.02 3.80
CA ASP A 6 10.24 9.19 5.02
C ASP A 6 8.82 8.73 5.36
N ILE A 7 7.83 9.62 5.19
CA ILE A 7 6.43 9.26 5.42
C ILE A 7 6.00 8.17 4.45
N LEU A 8 6.39 8.29 3.19
CA LEU A 8 6.03 7.30 2.19
C LEU A 8 6.79 5.97 2.38
N ASN A 9 8.01 6.03 2.93
CA ASN A 9 8.72 4.80 3.31
C ASN A 9 8.00 4.11 4.47
N ASP A 10 7.49 4.87 5.42
CA ASP A 10 6.66 4.31 6.51
C ASP A 10 5.38 3.71 5.95
N PHE A 11 4.80 4.33 4.92
CA PHE A 11 3.63 3.80 4.24
C PHE A 11 3.93 2.42 3.61
N GLU A 12 5.07 2.28 2.92
CA GLU A 12 5.46 0.98 2.35
C GLU A 12 5.60 -0.07 3.44
N ALA A 13 6.24 0.27 4.55
CA ALA A 13 6.40 -0.67 5.66
C ALA A 13 5.05 -1.08 6.25
N ALA A 14 4.14 -0.12 6.37
CA ALA A 14 2.79 -0.40 6.89
C ALA A 14 2.01 -1.31 5.95
N VAL A 15 2.15 -1.11 4.64
CA VAL A 15 1.51 -1.97 3.63
C VAL A 15 1.98 -3.41 3.80
N LEU A 16 3.29 -3.61 3.87
CA LEU A 16 3.86 -4.95 3.99
C LEU A 16 3.48 -5.61 5.31
N ALA A 17 3.47 -4.84 6.40
CA ALA A 17 3.06 -5.35 7.70
C ALA A 17 1.58 -5.76 7.71
N ALA A 18 0.71 -4.93 7.10
CA ALA A 18 -0.71 -5.22 7.02
C ALA A 18 -0.96 -6.50 6.22
N LEU A 19 -0.25 -6.66 5.10
CA LEU A 19 -0.37 -7.87 4.28
C LEU A 19 0.10 -9.11 5.02
N ALA A 20 1.19 -8.99 5.77
CA ALA A 20 1.72 -10.12 6.55
C ALA A 20 0.74 -10.55 7.65
N GLN A 21 0.00 -9.60 8.22
CA GLN A 21 -0.96 -9.89 9.29
C GLN A 21 -2.33 -10.31 8.76
N SER A 22 -2.61 -10.06 7.50
CA SER A 22 -3.89 -10.44 6.93
C SER A 22 -3.96 -11.95 6.68
N PRO A 23 -5.01 -12.65 7.15
CA PRO A 23 -5.15 -14.08 6.87
C PRO A 23 -5.22 -14.38 5.37
N GLU A 24 -5.78 -13.47 4.59
CA GLU A 24 -5.94 -13.65 3.15
C GLU A 24 -4.80 -13.05 2.35
N LYS A 25 -3.84 -12.39 3.01
CA LYS A 25 -2.73 -11.70 2.37
C LYS A 25 -3.20 -10.63 1.40
N THR A 26 -4.33 -9.99 1.74
CA THR A 26 -4.97 -8.98 0.92
C THR A 26 -5.52 -7.88 1.82
N VAL A 27 -5.34 -6.62 1.44
CA VAL A 27 -5.89 -5.48 2.17
C VAL A 27 -6.44 -4.47 1.17
N LEU A 28 -7.35 -3.63 1.63
CA LEU A 28 -7.90 -2.54 0.82
C LEU A 28 -6.93 -1.35 0.84
N ALA A 29 -6.63 -0.83 -0.34
CA ALA A 29 -5.79 0.37 -0.43
C ALA A 29 -6.41 1.55 0.32
N ALA A 30 -7.74 1.68 0.30
CA ALA A 30 -8.43 2.77 0.98
C ALA A 30 -8.16 2.78 2.48
N ASP A 31 -8.08 1.61 3.10
CA ASP A 31 -7.79 1.51 4.53
C ASP A 31 -6.38 2.00 4.83
N LEU A 32 -5.43 1.63 4.00
CA LEU A 32 -4.04 2.06 4.16
C LEU A 32 -3.89 3.57 3.98
N VAL A 33 -4.56 4.11 2.96
CA VAL A 33 -4.53 5.55 2.70
C VAL A 33 -5.13 6.31 3.87
N ARG A 34 -6.23 5.80 4.42
CA ARG A 34 -6.90 6.45 5.56
C ARG A 34 -5.98 6.54 6.78
N GLU A 35 -5.23 5.49 7.05
CA GLU A 35 -4.31 5.48 8.18
C GLU A 35 -3.23 6.54 8.07
N PHE A 36 -2.89 6.95 6.86
CA PHE A 36 -1.81 7.91 6.64
C PHE A 36 -2.29 9.35 6.46
N ARG A 37 -3.59 9.59 6.50
CA ARG A 37 -4.08 10.96 6.51
C ARG A 37 -3.88 11.61 7.88
N PRO A 38 -3.55 12.89 7.93
CA PRO A 38 -3.23 13.79 6.83
C PRO A 38 -1.75 13.82 6.44
N ARG A 39 -0.94 12.89 6.94
CA ARG A 39 0.52 12.89 6.73
C ARG A 39 0.89 12.75 5.26
N ALA A 40 0.11 11.99 4.49
CA ALA A 40 0.33 11.82 3.07
C ALA A 40 -1.00 11.90 2.33
N SER A 41 -0.98 12.45 1.12
CA SER A 41 -2.19 12.52 0.30
C SER A 41 -2.52 11.16 -0.29
N ARG A 42 -3.80 11.00 -0.67
CA ARG A 42 -4.24 9.78 -1.34
C ARG A 42 -3.44 9.51 -2.62
N SER A 43 -3.23 10.56 -3.43
CA SER A 43 -2.50 10.39 -4.69
C SER A 43 -1.05 9.98 -4.46
N SER A 44 -0.40 10.50 -3.42
CA SER A 44 0.96 10.10 -3.08
C SER A 44 1.02 8.64 -2.63
N CYS A 45 0.06 8.20 -1.82
CA CYS A 45 -0.01 6.81 -1.36
C CYS A 45 -0.25 5.87 -2.54
N ILE A 46 -1.18 6.21 -3.42
CA ILE A 46 -1.47 5.38 -4.60
C ILE A 46 -0.26 5.30 -5.53
N ALA A 47 0.42 6.43 -5.75
CA ALA A 47 1.62 6.46 -6.58
C ALA A 47 2.71 5.55 -5.99
N ARG A 48 2.85 5.54 -4.67
CA ARG A 48 3.83 4.67 -4.00
C ARG A 48 3.44 3.19 -4.13
N LEU A 49 2.15 2.87 -4.03
CA LEU A 49 1.67 1.50 -4.26
C LEU A 49 1.99 1.04 -5.68
N GLU A 50 1.77 1.90 -6.67
CA GLU A 50 2.12 1.57 -8.04
C GLU A 50 3.62 1.34 -8.22
N ALA A 51 4.46 2.13 -7.55
CA ALA A 51 5.90 1.93 -7.58
C ALA A 51 6.30 0.61 -6.94
N MET A 52 5.65 0.23 -5.83
CA MET A 52 5.90 -1.07 -5.18
C MET A 52 5.51 -2.21 -6.11
N GLU A 53 4.41 -2.07 -6.84
CA GLU A 53 3.97 -3.08 -7.80
C GLU A 53 4.99 -3.23 -8.94
N ARG A 54 5.49 -2.11 -9.46
CA ARG A 54 6.51 -2.16 -10.51
C ARG A 54 7.79 -2.85 -10.05
N ARG A 55 8.10 -2.76 -8.75
CA ARG A 55 9.26 -3.44 -8.18
C ARG A 55 8.99 -4.89 -7.80
N GLY A 56 7.77 -5.36 -8.01
CA GLY A 56 7.39 -6.71 -7.67
C GLY A 56 7.19 -6.98 -6.19
N ARG A 57 7.02 -5.93 -5.37
CA ARG A 57 6.84 -6.09 -3.92
C ARG A 57 5.40 -6.37 -3.53
N VAL A 58 4.46 -5.87 -4.31
CA VAL A 58 3.03 -6.11 -4.12
C VAL A 58 2.36 -6.26 -5.47
N ARG A 59 1.14 -6.77 -5.47
CA ARG A 59 0.26 -6.77 -6.62
C ARG A 59 -1.01 -6.00 -6.27
N THR A 60 -1.60 -5.38 -7.28
CA THR A 60 -2.87 -4.69 -7.08
C THR A 60 -3.90 -5.24 -8.06
N SER A 61 -5.15 -5.20 -7.66
CA SER A 61 -6.26 -5.53 -8.53
C SER A 61 -7.42 -4.61 -8.21
N ARG A 62 -8.36 -4.49 -9.15
CA ARG A 62 -9.55 -3.66 -8.94
C ARG A 62 -10.78 -4.54 -8.93
N PHE A 63 -11.63 -4.31 -7.96
CA PHE A 63 -12.87 -5.04 -7.83
C PHE A 63 -13.93 -4.10 -7.28
N ALA A 64 -15.04 -3.98 -8.00
CA ALA A 64 -16.17 -3.15 -7.59
C ALA A 64 -15.75 -1.70 -7.28
N GLY A 65 -14.84 -1.14 -8.08
CA GLY A 65 -14.35 0.23 -7.89
C GLY A 65 -13.34 0.39 -6.77
N ARG A 66 -12.89 -0.69 -6.16
CA ARG A 66 -11.92 -0.67 -5.06
C ARG A 66 -10.60 -1.25 -5.51
N ILE A 67 -9.51 -0.73 -4.93
CA ILE A 67 -8.18 -1.25 -5.18
C ILE A 67 -7.82 -2.20 -4.06
N LEU A 68 -7.51 -3.44 -4.43
CA LEU A 68 -7.04 -4.46 -3.49
C LEU A 68 -5.53 -4.60 -3.64
N VAL A 69 -4.83 -4.73 -2.52
CA VAL A 69 -3.38 -4.92 -2.49
C VAL A 69 -3.10 -6.32 -2.00
N HIS A 70 -2.27 -7.04 -2.72
CA HIS A 70 -1.93 -8.44 -2.42
C HIS A 70 -0.43 -8.60 -2.34
N LEU A 71 0.03 -9.63 -1.61
CA LEU A 71 1.41 -10.08 -1.74
C LEU A 71 1.59 -10.77 -3.09
N PRO A 72 2.76 -10.60 -3.75
CA PRO A 72 3.01 -11.33 -4.98
C PRO A 72 3.05 -12.83 -4.70
N GLU A 73 2.59 -13.61 -5.66
CA GLU A 73 2.67 -15.05 -5.55
C GLU A 73 4.13 -15.48 -5.65
N GLU A 74 4.53 -16.36 -4.76
CA GLU A 74 5.86 -16.96 -4.84
C GLU A 74 5.79 -18.24 -5.68
N GLU A 75 6.74 -18.37 -6.56
CA GLU A 75 6.86 -19.56 -7.36
C GLU A 75 7.79 -20.57 -6.72
#